data_f54a48b1bf86f82735e7a59ab1e8208c
#
_entry.id   f54a48b1bf86f82735e7a59ab1e8208c
#
_cell.length_a   1.000
_cell.length_b   1.000
_cell.length_c   1.000
_cell.angle_alpha   90.00
_cell.angle_beta   90.00
_cell.angle_gamma   90.00
#
_symmetry.space_group_name_H-M   'P 1'
#
loop_
_entity.id
_entity.type
_entity.pdbx_description
1 polymer ?
#
loop_
_entity_poly.entity_id
_entity_poly.type
_entity_poly.pdbx_seq_one_letter_code
_entity_poly.pdbx_strand_id
1 'polypeptide(L)'
;ALTMSDRITVINGGELMQLGTPNEIYEHPKNGFIADFIGESTLLPVKVKNSKALIGKAEIKVAQPSNKDGDFLLVVRPEKVFLAPPKKKKDENYFEGELLDAIFQGESQLLVIKLTSAESGEQVLRVRIPNQSVTDKALPAIGEKVTIALKVADSYVVS
;
A
#
# COMPACT_ATOMS: atom_id res chain seq x y z
N ALA A 1 12.97 17.40 -0.25
CA ALA A 1 13.47 17.15 -1.62
C ALA A 1 12.34 16.93 -2.63
N LEU A 2 11.26 16.24 -2.22
CA LEU A 2 10.14 15.92 -3.13
C LEU A 2 9.37 17.14 -3.63
N THR A 3 9.35 18.24 -2.89
CA THR A 3 8.58 19.43 -3.25
C THR A 3 9.38 20.55 -3.91
N MET A 4 10.72 20.46 -3.90
CA MET A 4 11.60 21.56 -4.33
C MET A 4 12.50 21.21 -5.51
N SER A 5 12.46 19.99 -5.99
CA SER A 5 13.35 19.50 -7.05
C SER A 5 12.58 19.14 -8.31
N ASP A 6 13.13 19.52 -9.47
CA ASP A 6 12.59 19.09 -10.77
C ASP A 6 12.89 17.61 -11.03
N ARG A 7 14.05 17.15 -10.59
CA ARG A 7 14.49 15.74 -10.68
C ARG A 7 15.24 15.35 -9.43
N ILE A 8 15.10 14.09 -9.04
CA ILE A 8 15.73 13.52 -7.84
C ILE A 8 16.53 12.29 -8.25
N THR A 9 17.73 12.19 -7.66
CA THR A 9 18.57 11.00 -7.75
C THR A 9 18.61 10.31 -6.39
N VAL A 10 18.26 9.03 -6.35
CA VAL A 10 18.38 8.21 -5.14
C VAL A 10 19.64 7.38 -5.24
N ILE A 11 20.54 7.55 -4.27
CA ILE A 11 21.82 6.86 -4.19
C ILE A 11 21.87 6.03 -2.91
N ASN A 12 22.34 4.80 -3.02
CA ASN A 12 22.57 3.91 -1.89
C ASN A 12 23.90 3.19 -2.06
N GLY A 13 24.77 3.30 -1.04
CA GLY A 13 26.10 2.66 -1.07
C GLY A 13 26.99 3.12 -2.23
N GLY A 14 26.83 4.36 -2.69
CA GLY A 14 27.58 4.90 -3.82
C GLY A 14 27.02 4.53 -5.19
N GLU A 15 25.96 3.72 -5.24
CA GLU A 15 25.32 3.34 -6.50
C GLU A 15 24.04 4.13 -6.74
N LEU A 16 23.84 4.53 -8.00
CA LEU A 16 22.61 5.19 -8.43
C LEU A 16 21.48 4.16 -8.46
N MET A 17 20.46 4.35 -7.62
CA MET A 17 19.32 3.46 -7.53
C MET A 17 18.19 3.87 -8.47
N GLN A 18 17.88 5.14 -8.53
CA GLN A 18 16.84 5.68 -9.40
C GLN A 18 17.06 7.18 -9.63
N LEU A 19 16.72 7.62 -10.84
CA LEU A 19 16.66 9.04 -11.21
C LEU A 19 15.28 9.30 -11.84
N GLY A 20 14.62 10.37 -11.45
CA GLY A 20 13.34 10.75 -12.01
C GLY A 20 12.76 11.99 -11.38
N THR A 21 11.56 12.36 -11.81
CA THR A 21 10.80 13.42 -11.15
C THR A 21 10.33 12.94 -9.77
N PRO A 22 10.02 13.87 -8.85
CA PRO A 22 9.47 13.47 -7.54
C PRO A 22 8.25 12.53 -7.67
N ASN A 23 7.36 12.84 -8.59
CA ASN A 23 6.16 12.03 -8.80
C ASN A 23 6.48 10.63 -9.32
N GLU A 24 7.41 10.51 -10.27
CA GLU A 24 7.82 9.20 -10.79
C GLU A 24 8.43 8.31 -9.71
N ILE A 25 9.31 8.87 -8.87
CA ILE A 25 9.96 8.13 -7.81
C ILE A 25 8.96 7.71 -6.73
N TYR A 26 7.99 8.57 -6.42
CA TYR A 26 6.94 8.28 -5.44
C TYR A 26 5.94 7.23 -5.94
N GLU A 27 5.42 7.42 -7.16
CA GLU A 27 4.39 6.55 -7.74
C GLU A 27 4.96 5.23 -8.27
N HIS A 28 6.19 5.24 -8.79
CA HIS A 28 6.84 4.09 -9.43
C HIS A 28 8.26 3.86 -8.92
N PRO A 29 8.43 3.59 -7.61
CA PRO A 29 9.76 3.26 -7.10
C PRO A 29 10.26 1.95 -7.71
N LYS A 30 11.55 1.86 -8.02
CA LYS A 30 12.12 0.66 -8.67
C LYS A 30 12.23 -0.54 -7.74
N ASN A 31 12.38 -0.32 -6.45
CA ASN A 31 12.51 -1.40 -5.46
C ASN A 31 11.95 -0.98 -4.10
N GLY A 32 11.94 -1.93 -3.16
CA GLY A 32 11.42 -1.70 -1.81
C GLY A 32 12.20 -0.66 -1.02
N PHE A 33 13.53 -0.58 -1.21
CA PHE A 33 14.35 0.42 -0.55
C PHE A 33 13.91 1.84 -0.92
N ILE A 34 13.71 2.10 -2.21
CA ILE A 34 13.28 3.41 -2.69
C ILE A 34 11.87 3.73 -2.20
N ALA A 35 10.96 2.76 -2.26
CA ALA A 35 9.59 2.93 -1.80
C ALA A 35 9.52 3.34 -0.32
N ASP A 36 10.32 2.67 0.52
CA ASP A 36 10.39 2.93 1.95
C ASP A 36 11.08 4.26 2.26
N PHE A 37 12.15 4.56 1.53
CA PHE A 37 12.94 5.78 1.74
C PHE A 37 12.20 7.07 1.37
N ILE A 38 11.43 7.04 0.26
CA ILE A 38 10.84 8.26 -0.32
C ILE A 38 9.55 8.69 0.38
N GLY A 39 8.81 7.78 0.96
CA GLY A 39 7.57 8.13 1.61
C GLY A 39 7.03 7.05 2.52
N GLU A 40 6.03 7.40 3.31
CA GLU A 40 5.36 6.44 4.17
C GLU A 40 4.70 5.35 3.32
N SER A 41 5.05 4.11 3.58
CA SER A 41 4.46 2.97 2.89
C SER A 41 4.51 1.73 3.76
N THR A 42 3.61 0.79 3.46
CA THR A 42 3.69 -0.58 3.98
C THR A 42 4.15 -1.47 2.82
N LEU A 43 5.14 -2.30 3.07
CA LEU A 43 5.65 -3.27 2.10
C LEU A 43 5.12 -4.65 2.48
N LEU A 44 4.19 -5.19 1.68
CA LEU A 44 3.60 -6.50 1.92
C LEU A 44 4.28 -7.56 1.06
N PRO A 45 4.77 -8.65 1.65
CA PRO A 45 5.32 -9.76 0.87
C PRO A 45 4.29 -10.36 -0.07
N VAL A 46 4.67 -10.51 -1.33
CA VAL A 46 3.85 -11.06 -2.40
C VAL A 46 4.66 -12.12 -3.14
N LYS A 47 4.05 -13.26 -3.40
CA LYS A 47 4.64 -14.28 -4.27
C LYS A 47 4.04 -14.17 -5.66
N VAL A 48 4.90 -14.12 -6.67
CA VAL A 48 4.48 -14.17 -8.07
C VAL A 48 4.77 -15.55 -8.62
N LYS A 49 3.74 -16.20 -9.13
CA LYS A 49 3.83 -17.51 -9.76
C LYS A 49 2.91 -17.55 -10.98
N ASN A 50 3.47 -17.91 -12.13
CA ASN A 50 2.73 -17.98 -13.40
C ASN A 50 2.00 -16.65 -13.72
N SER A 51 2.68 -15.54 -13.53
CA SER A 51 2.15 -14.17 -13.74
C SER A 51 1.00 -13.79 -12.81
N LYS A 52 0.78 -14.53 -11.73
CA LYS A 52 -0.22 -14.24 -10.70
C LYS A 52 0.45 -13.82 -9.41
N ALA A 53 -0.04 -12.74 -8.83
CA ALA A 53 0.45 -12.23 -7.55
C ALA A 53 -0.42 -12.76 -6.41
N LEU A 54 0.22 -13.32 -5.37
CA LEU A 54 -0.46 -13.94 -4.24
C LEU A 54 0.02 -13.34 -2.93
N ILE A 55 -0.93 -13.00 -2.07
CA ILE A 55 -0.68 -12.70 -0.65
C ILE A 55 -1.28 -13.87 0.14
N GLY A 56 -0.40 -14.73 0.69
CA GLY A 56 -0.87 -15.99 1.24
C GLY A 56 -1.50 -16.84 0.16
N LYS A 57 -2.77 -17.22 0.33
CA LYS A 57 -3.55 -17.97 -0.67
C LYS A 57 -4.42 -17.08 -1.55
N ALA A 58 -4.50 -15.78 -1.23
CA ALA A 58 -5.35 -14.84 -1.95
C ALA A 58 -4.64 -14.27 -3.17
N GLU A 59 -5.28 -14.37 -4.33
CA GLU A 59 -4.79 -13.73 -5.56
C GLU A 59 -5.15 -12.26 -5.56
N ILE A 60 -4.18 -11.41 -5.89
CA ILE A 60 -4.40 -9.98 -6.11
C ILE A 60 -4.10 -9.61 -7.55
N LYS A 61 -4.77 -8.56 -8.03
CA LYS A 61 -4.51 -7.95 -9.32
C LYS A 61 -3.53 -6.81 -9.13
N VAL A 62 -2.54 -6.71 -10.00
CA VAL A 62 -1.52 -5.65 -9.95
C VAL A 62 -1.54 -4.82 -11.22
N ALA A 63 -1.08 -3.57 -11.11
CA ALA A 63 -1.08 -2.63 -12.22
C ALA A 63 -0.20 -3.10 -13.39
N GLN A 64 0.94 -3.69 -13.07
CA GLN A 64 1.87 -4.25 -14.06
C GLN A 64 2.27 -5.66 -13.62
N PRO A 65 1.65 -6.71 -14.18
CA PRO A 65 2.01 -8.07 -13.85
C PRO A 65 3.47 -8.38 -14.17
N SER A 66 4.14 -9.04 -13.25
CA SER A 66 5.51 -9.51 -13.48
C SER A 66 5.49 -10.81 -14.29
N ASN A 67 6.38 -10.90 -15.27
CA ASN A 67 6.60 -12.14 -16.02
C ASN A 67 7.61 -13.06 -15.34
N LYS A 68 8.18 -12.63 -14.24
CA LYS A 68 9.16 -13.41 -13.46
C LYS A 68 8.50 -13.92 -12.19
N ASP A 69 8.65 -15.22 -11.95
CA ASP A 69 8.26 -15.82 -10.67
C ASP A 69 9.25 -15.39 -9.57
N GLY A 70 8.78 -15.34 -8.35
CA GLY A 70 9.61 -15.05 -7.19
C GLY A 70 8.91 -14.26 -6.11
N ASP A 71 9.71 -13.75 -5.18
CA ASP A 71 9.25 -12.95 -4.07
C ASP A 71 9.36 -11.47 -4.41
N PHE A 72 8.25 -10.76 -4.22
CA PHE A 72 8.13 -9.33 -4.48
C PHE A 72 7.49 -8.64 -3.27
N LEU A 73 7.43 -7.32 -3.32
CA LEU A 73 6.78 -6.51 -2.29
C LEU A 73 5.70 -5.65 -2.94
N LEU A 74 4.50 -5.69 -2.38
CA LEU A 74 3.43 -4.76 -2.74
C LEU A 74 3.64 -3.47 -1.95
N VAL A 75 3.78 -2.37 -2.66
CA VAL A 75 3.92 -1.03 -2.05
C VAL A 75 2.53 -0.48 -1.78
N VAL A 76 2.21 -0.28 -0.50
CA VAL A 76 0.91 0.26 -0.09
C VAL A 76 1.11 1.61 0.58
N ARG A 77 0.60 2.66 -0.07
CA ARG A 77 0.60 4.02 0.48
C ARG A 77 -0.66 4.26 1.31
N PRO A 78 -0.56 4.85 2.51
CA PRO A 78 -1.72 5.03 3.38
C PRO A 78 -2.88 5.83 2.76
N GLU A 79 -2.57 6.79 1.90
CA GLU A 79 -3.56 7.62 1.20
C GLU A 79 -4.24 6.93 0.02
N LYS A 80 -3.69 5.81 -0.45
CA LYS A 80 -4.23 5.04 -1.58
C LYS A 80 -5.19 3.94 -1.14
N VAL A 81 -5.12 3.54 0.12
CA VAL A 81 -5.99 2.52 0.69
C VAL A 81 -7.22 3.21 1.30
N PHE A 82 -8.38 2.58 1.17
CA PHE A 82 -9.63 3.12 1.72
C PHE A 82 -10.49 2.01 2.31
N LEU A 83 -11.45 2.40 3.16
CA LEU A 83 -12.43 1.45 3.68
C LEU A 83 -13.35 1.03 2.54
N ALA A 84 -13.51 -0.28 2.35
CA ALA A 84 -14.25 -0.81 1.22
C ALA A 84 -15.74 -0.42 1.31
N PRO A 85 -16.33 -0.02 0.16
CA PRO A 85 -17.76 0.19 0.10
C PRO A 85 -18.50 -1.17 0.19
N PRO A 86 -19.79 -1.16 0.53
CA PRO A 86 -20.56 -2.40 0.61
C PRO A 86 -20.58 -3.21 -0.68
N LYS A 87 -20.45 -2.54 -1.82
CA LYS A 87 -20.46 -3.17 -3.14
C LYS A 87 -19.04 -3.25 -3.71
N LYS A 88 -18.54 -4.46 -3.90
CA LYS A 88 -17.21 -4.72 -4.47
C LYS A 88 -17.17 -4.40 -5.97
N LYS A 89 -16.04 -3.86 -6.41
CA LYS A 89 -15.76 -3.53 -7.82
C LYS A 89 -14.66 -4.43 -8.39
N LYS A 90 -14.65 -4.62 -9.71
CA LYS A 90 -13.66 -5.46 -10.40
C LYS A 90 -12.25 -4.86 -10.48
N ASP A 91 -12.13 -3.54 -10.38
CA ASP A 91 -10.88 -2.80 -10.48
C ASP A 91 -10.23 -2.53 -9.12
N GLU A 92 -10.64 -3.25 -8.10
CA GLU A 92 -10.15 -3.09 -6.74
C GLU A 92 -9.75 -4.43 -6.14
N ASN A 93 -8.68 -4.40 -5.33
CA ASN A 93 -8.30 -5.51 -4.45
C ASN A 93 -8.86 -5.27 -3.06
N TYR A 94 -9.29 -6.34 -2.38
CA TYR A 94 -9.89 -6.26 -1.06
C TYR A 94 -9.08 -7.08 -0.07
N PHE A 95 -8.87 -6.50 1.12
CA PHE A 95 -8.16 -7.14 2.22
C PHE A 95 -9.04 -7.07 3.46
N GLU A 96 -9.07 -8.16 4.20
CA GLU A 96 -9.77 -8.21 5.48
C GLU A 96 -8.78 -8.04 6.63
N GLY A 97 -9.20 -7.31 7.65
CA GLY A 97 -8.37 -7.04 8.80
C GLY A 97 -9.17 -6.64 10.02
N GLU A 98 -8.44 -6.34 11.07
CA GLU A 98 -8.97 -5.88 12.35
C GLU A 98 -8.38 -4.51 12.67
N LEU A 99 -9.21 -3.56 13.07
CA LEU A 99 -8.74 -2.24 13.47
C LEU A 99 -8.04 -2.33 14.83
N LEU A 100 -6.74 -2.02 14.84
CA LEU A 100 -5.93 -2.01 16.05
C LEU A 100 -5.92 -0.65 16.73
N ASP A 101 -5.88 0.43 15.96
CA ASP A 101 -5.76 1.78 16.49
C ASP A 101 -6.26 2.81 15.48
N ALA A 102 -6.61 3.99 15.97
CA ALA A 102 -7.00 5.13 15.16
C ALA A 102 -6.31 6.38 15.74
N ILE A 103 -5.38 6.95 14.97
CA ILE A 103 -4.54 8.04 15.42
C ILE A 103 -4.99 9.33 14.73
N PHE A 104 -5.39 10.31 15.54
CA PHE A 104 -5.74 11.63 15.04
C PHE A 104 -4.47 12.41 14.66
N GLN A 105 -4.42 12.94 13.45
CA GLN A 105 -3.27 13.65 12.92
C GLN A 105 -3.63 15.08 12.44
N GLY A 106 -4.61 15.72 13.07
CA GLY A 106 -5.08 17.04 12.67
C GLY A 106 -6.08 16.98 11.52
N GLU A 107 -5.63 17.10 10.29
CA GLU A 107 -6.50 17.08 9.10
C GLU A 107 -6.96 15.69 8.68
N SER A 108 -6.35 14.64 9.22
CA SER A 108 -6.66 13.26 8.89
C SER A 108 -6.60 12.37 10.11
N GLN A 109 -7.08 11.14 9.95
CA GLN A 109 -6.88 10.05 10.90
C GLN A 109 -6.10 8.94 10.22
N LEU A 110 -5.18 8.33 10.96
CA LEU A 110 -4.44 7.17 10.54
C LEU A 110 -5.01 5.94 11.23
N LEU A 111 -5.60 5.05 10.45
CA LEU A 111 -6.09 3.77 10.94
C LEU A 111 -4.99 2.73 10.82
N VAL A 112 -4.75 1.99 11.89
CA VAL A 112 -3.79 0.88 11.92
C VAL A 112 -4.58 -0.42 11.88
N ILE A 113 -4.40 -1.20 10.82
CA ILE A 113 -5.20 -2.39 10.55
C ILE A 113 -4.28 -3.61 10.45
N LYS A 114 -4.58 -4.64 11.25
CA LYS A 114 -3.91 -5.93 11.17
C LYS A 114 -4.62 -6.79 10.14
N LEU A 115 -3.88 -7.23 9.12
CA LEU A 115 -4.43 -8.11 8.08
C LEU A 115 -4.63 -9.52 8.62
N THR A 116 -5.81 -10.08 8.39
CA THR A 116 -6.14 -11.45 8.81
C THR A 116 -5.79 -12.49 7.76
N SER A 117 -5.61 -12.08 6.51
CA SER A 117 -5.35 -12.97 5.38
C SER A 117 -3.86 -13.27 5.13
N ALA A 118 -2.95 -12.64 5.87
CA ALA A 118 -1.51 -12.86 5.71
C ALA A 118 -1.07 -14.10 6.48
N GLU A 119 -0.57 -15.12 5.78
CA GLU A 119 -0.11 -16.38 6.39
C GLU A 119 1.24 -16.27 7.10
N SER A 120 2.06 -15.30 6.73
CA SER A 120 3.42 -15.15 7.26
C SER A 120 3.52 -14.05 8.31
N GLY A 121 3.00 -14.30 9.50
CA GLY A 121 3.10 -13.37 10.61
C GLY A 121 2.12 -12.21 10.55
N GLU A 122 2.25 -11.29 11.50
CA GLU A 122 1.38 -10.13 11.59
C GLU A 122 1.77 -9.09 10.54
N GLN A 123 0.87 -8.87 9.57
CA GLN A 123 1.01 -7.77 8.61
C GLN A 123 0.06 -6.65 9.01
N VAL A 124 0.60 -5.45 9.12
CA VAL A 124 -0.14 -4.25 9.54
C VAL A 124 -0.16 -3.25 8.40
N LEU A 125 -1.34 -2.80 8.03
CA LEU A 125 -1.56 -1.73 7.07
C LEU A 125 -1.97 -0.44 7.75
N ARG A 126 -1.58 0.67 7.17
CA ARG A 126 -2.04 2.00 7.60
C ARG A 126 -2.92 2.61 6.52
N VAL A 127 -4.06 3.14 6.96
CA VAL A 127 -5.03 3.81 6.09
C VAL A 127 -5.20 5.25 6.58
N ARG A 128 -4.93 6.22 5.71
CA ARG A 128 -5.11 7.63 6.04
C ARG A 128 -6.45 8.11 5.50
N ILE A 129 -7.32 8.58 6.39
CA ILE A 129 -8.64 9.07 6.06
C ILE A 129 -8.71 10.56 6.38
N PRO A 130 -9.07 11.44 5.42
CA PRO A 130 -9.31 12.85 5.71
C PRO A 130 -10.46 13.03 6.69
N ASN A 131 -10.35 13.97 7.62
CA ASN A 131 -11.38 14.23 8.62
C ASN A 131 -12.75 14.60 8.02
N GLN A 132 -12.77 15.22 6.86
CA GLN A 132 -14.00 15.58 6.17
C GLN A 132 -14.82 14.34 5.74
N SER A 133 -14.14 13.22 5.52
CA SER A 133 -14.80 11.95 5.16
C SER A 133 -15.36 11.22 6.37
N VAL A 134 -14.97 11.62 7.58
CA VAL A 134 -15.36 10.97 8.85
C VAL A 134 -16.72 11.43 9.35
N THR A 135 -17.15 12.64 8.97
CA THR A 135 -18.41 13.22 9.47
C THR A 135 -19.66 12.51 8.97
N ASP A 136 -19.56 11.82 7.82
CA ASP A 136 -20.71 11.19 7.16
C ASP A 136 -20.82 9.69 7.42
N LYS A 137 -19.78 9.05 7.95
CA LYS A 137 -19.77 7.61 8.24
C LYS A 137 -19.09 7.33 9.56
N ALA A 138 -19.73 6.54 10.39
CA ALA A 138 -19.12 6.08 11.62
C ALA A 138 -17.87 5.25 11.31
N LEU A 139 -16.74 5.60 11.94
CA LEU A 139 -15.56 4.78 11.86
C LEU A 139 -15.77 3.46 12.61
N PRO A 140 -15.13 2.37 12.16
CA PRO A 140 -15.19 1.13 12.91
C PRO A 140 -14.55 1.31 14.30
N ALA A 141 -15.03 0.52 15.26
CA ALA A 141 -14.47 0.50 16.60
C ALA A 141 -13.18 -0.31 16.63
N ILE A 142 -12.31 -0.01 17.60
CA ILE A 142 -11.08 -0.79 17.83
C ILE A 142 -11.46 -2.25 18.14
N GLY A 143 -10.82 -3.20 17.46
CA GLY A 143 -11.12 -4.62 17.53
C GLY A 143 -12.16 -5.10 16.53
N GLU A 144 -12.83 -4.19 15.82
CA GLU A 144 -13.81 -4.54 14.82
C GLU A 144 -13.16 -5.01 13.53
N LYS A 145 -13.78 -5.97 12.86
CA LYS A 145 -13.35 -6.43 11.54
C LYS A 145 -13.69 -5.41 10.48
N VAL A 146 -12.73 -5.14 9.61
CA VAL A 146 -12.88 -4.19 8.52
C VAL A 146 -12.41 -4.80 7.20
N THR A 147 -13.02 -4.36 6.11
CA THR A 147 -12.54 -4.65 4.76
C THR A 147 -11.97 -3.37 4.17
N ILE A 148 -10.74 -3.46 3.69
CA ILE A 148 -10.06 -2.34 3.04
C ILE A 148 -9.87 -2.64 1.57
N ALA A 149 -9.79 -1.59 0.77
CA ALA A 149 -9.67 -1.69 -0.67
C ALA A 149 -8.46 -0.91 -1.18
N LEU A 150 -7.83 -1.45 -2.20
CA LEU A 150 -6.76 -0.80 -2.95
C LEU A 150 -7.06 -0.98 -4.44
N LYS A 151 -7.10 0.12 -5.19
CA LYS A 151 -7.33 0.04 -6.64
C LYS A 151 -6.24 -0.77 -7.32
N VAL A 152 -6.61 -1.55 -8.33
CA VAL A 152 -5.64 -2.31 -9.13
C VAL A 152 -4.58 -1.38 -9.72
N ALA A 153 -4.99 -0.19 -10.20
CA ALA A 153 -4.07 0.82 -10.73
C ALA A 153 -3.02 1.31 -9.70
N ASP A 154 -3.35 1.24 -8.41
CA ASP A 154 -2.47 1.63 -7.30
C ASP A 154 -1.76 0.43 -6.67
N SER A 155 -1.98 -0.77 -7.18
CA SER A 155 -1.35 -2.00 -6.70
C SER A 155 -0.04 -2.24 -7.45
N TYR A 156 1.05 -1.72 -6.89
CA TYR A 156 2.37 -1.72 -7.51
C TYR A 156 3.30 -2.64 -6.74
N VAL A 157 3.93 -3.60 -7.44
CA VAL A 157 4.88 -4.55 -6.84
C VAL A 157 6.31 -4.23 -7.27
N VAL A 158 7.24 -4.40 -6.34
CA VAL A 158 8.67 -4.16 -6.55
C VAL A 158 9.49 -5.34 -6.03
N SER A 159 10.70 -5.45 -6.49
CA SER A 159 11.64 -6.47 -6.01
C SER A 159 12.29 -6.10 -4.68
#